data_d56b6bd2ddccecc8a5b28e97b189403a
#
_entry.id   d56b6bd2ddccecc8a5b28e97b189403a
#
_cell.length_a   1.000
_cell.length_b   1.000
_cell.length_c   1.000
_cell.angle_alpha   90.00
_cell.angle_beta   90.00
_cell.angle_gamma   90.00
#
_symmetry.space_group_name_H-M   'P 1'
#
loop_
_entity.id
_entity.type
_entity.pdbx_description
1 polymer ?
#
loop_
_entity_poly.entity_id
_entity_poly.type
_entity_poly.pdbx_seq_one_letter_code
_entity_poly.pdbx_strand_id
1 'polypeptide(L)'
;MKRLKLIRELFPLTKGYRTTYFLNFFLVIISGIMKISTPFFVLQVFDVAITKLRFDSLIFYTMLIVITTAIGSICEILYQRNISKFNRTLVIKLRSRCFEHINKLSGNFMSNYNSGDLFTTMYRDIEEIPSILTTSLFNFVSNLITVIGLAFFLITLQFDLLL
;
A
#
# COMPACT_ATOMS: atom_id res chain seq x y z
N MET A 1 13.49 -4.63 21.09
CA MET A 1 13.99 -5.96 20.69
C MET A 1 12.90 -7.04 20.54
N LYS A 2 11.85 -7.10 21.37
CA LYS A 2 10.76 -8.12 21.24
C LYS A 2 9.95 -8.02 19.93
N ARG A 3 9.74 -6.83 19.38
CA ARG A 3 8.93 -6.63 18.15
C ARG A 3 9.62 -7.18 16.88
N LEU A 4 10.94 -7.14 16.78
CA LEU A 4 11.69 -7.72 15.66
C LEU A 4 11.68 -9.26 15.66
N LYS A 5 11.63 -9.90 16.83
CA LYS A 5 11.48 -11.35 16.96
C LYS A 5 10.12 -11.83 16.44
N LEU A 6 9.04 -11.10 16.75
CA LEU A 6 7.69 -11.39 16.25
C LEU A 6 7.60 -11.32 14.72
N ILE A 7 8.23 -10.30 14.12
CA ILE A 7 8.27 -10.17 12.65
C ILE A 7 9.01 -11.37 12.02
N ARG A 8 10.08 -11.83 12.64
CA ARG A 8 10.86 -12.98 12.16
C ARG A 8 10.08 -14.31 12.26
N GLU A 9 9.22 -14.46 13.25
CA GLU A 9 8.35 -15.64 13.39
C GLU A 9 7.15 -15.63 12.45
N LEU A 10 6.72 -14.45 12.01
CA LEU A 10 5.63 -14.30 11.02
C LEU A 10 6.11 -14.52 9.56
N PHE A 11 7.41 -14.34 9.31
CA PHE A 11 8.02 -14.50 7.99
C PHE A 11 7.84 -15.89 7.36
N PRO A 12 7.93 -17.03 8.07
CA PRO A 12 7.69 -18.35 7.50
C PRO A 12 6.22 -18.58 7.10
N LEU A 13 5.27 -17.83 7.65
CA LEU A 13 3.85 -17.90 7.27
C LEU A 13 3.56 -17.29 5.88
N THR A 14 4.50 -16.48 5.38
CA THR A 14 4.40 -15.81 4.08
C THR A 14 5.05 -16.58 2.94
N LYS A 15 5.73 -17.71 3.22
CA LYS A 15 6.51 -18.49 2.23
C LYS A 15 5.71 -18.91 0.98
N GLY A 16 4.39 -19.06 1.07
CA GLY A 16 3.52 -19.42 -0.06
C GLY A 16 3.06 -18.24 -0.93
N TYR A 17 3.37 -16.99 -0.55
CA TYR A 17 2.83 -15.78 -1.19
C TYR A 17 3.89 -14.90 -1.86
N ARG A 18 5.10 -15.45 -2.09
CA ARG A 18 6.22 -14.68 -2.70
C ARG A 18 5.83 -14.05 -4.04
N THR A 19 5.12 -14.78 -4.88
CA THR A 19 4.66 -14.29 -6.19
C THR A 19 3.66 -13.16 -6.05
N THR A 20 2.76 -13.25 -5.06
CA THR A 20 1.77 -12.19 -4.77
C THR A 20 2.45 -10.91 -4.26
N TYR A 21 3.49 -11.03 -3.43
CA TYR A 21 4.28 -9.87 -2.99
C TYR A 21 5.00 -9.19 -4.14
N PHE A 22 5.65 -9.97 -5.01
CA PHE A 22 6.36 -9.42 -6.17
C PHE A 22 5.40 -8.72 -7.14
N LEU A 23 4.25 -9.32 -7.41
CA LEU A 23 3.22 -8.72 -8.25
C LEU A 23 2.66 -7.44 -7.65
N ASN A 24 2.38 -7.43 -6.34
CA ASN A 24 1.91 -6.23 -5.66
C ASN A 24 2.97 -5.11 -5.64
N PHE A 25 4.25 -5.45 -5.47
CA PHE A 25 5.33 -4.49 -5.53
C PHE A 25 5.42 -3.82 -6.91
N PHE A 26 5.26 -4.60 -7.97
CA PHE A 26 5.22 -4.09 -9.34
C PHE A 26 4.01 -3.17 -9.60
N LEU A 27 2.82 -3.56 -9.12
CA LEU A 27 1.61 -2.72 -9.21
C LEU A 27 1.76 -1.39 -8.47
N VAL A 28 2.39 -1.39 -7.30
CA VAL A 28 2.65 -0.17 -6.51
C VAL A 28 3.62 0.76 -7.24
N ILE A 29 4.66 0.22 -7.88
CA ILE A 29 5.61 1.03 -8.68
C ILE A 29 4.88 1.66 -9.86
N ILE A 30 4.10 0.90 -10.61
CA ILE A 30 3.33 1.44 -11.75
C ILE A 30 2.38 2.54 -11.28
N SER A 31 1.62 2.29 -10.22
CA SER A 31 0.72 3.30 -9.64
C SER A 31 1.45 4.57 -9.22
N GLY A 32 2.64 4.45 -8.60
CA GLY A 32 3.49 5.57 -8.21
C GLY A 32 3.96 6.39 -9.43
N ILE A 33 4.44 5.72 -10.48
CA ILE A 33 4.86 6.38 -11.73
C ILE A 33 3.69 7.13 -12.38
N MET A 34 2.50 6.53 -12.43
CA MET A 34 1.31 7.18 -12.98
C MET A 34 0.92 8.43 -12.18
N LYS A 35 1.03 8.38 -10.84
CA LYS A 35 0.78 9.55 -9.97
C LYS A 35 1.75 10.70 -10.24
N ILE A 36 3.02 10.41 -10.53
CA ILE A 36 4.03 11.42 -10.86
C ILE A 36 3.79 12.01 -12.26
N SER A 37 3.30 11.23 -13.20
CA SER A 37 3.02 11.68 -14.57
C SER A 37 1.89 12.72 -14.64
N THR A 38 0.95 12.70 -13.70
CA THR A 38 -0.20 13.63 -13.69
C THR A 38 0.24 15.11 -13.61
N PRO A 39 1.03 15.58 -12.64
CA PRO A 39 1.49 16.96 -12.58
C PRO A 39 2.35 17.36 -13.78
N PHE A 40 3.09 16.43 -14.37
CA PHE A 40 3.83 16.66 -15.60
C PHE A 40 2.89 17.03 -16.79
N PHE A 41 1.82 16.26 -16.99
CA PHE A 41 0.85 16.59 -18.06
C PHE A 41 0.05 17.85 -17.75
N VAL A 42 -0.26 18.12 -16.48
CA VAL A 42 -0.91 19.37 -16.07
C VAL A 42 -0.04 20.57 -16.45
N LEU A 43 1.26 20.50 -16.21
CA LEU A 43 2.20 21.56 -16.64
C LEU A 43 2.17 21.78 -18.16
N GLN A 44 2.18 20.67 -18.95
CA GLN A 44 2.09 20.76 -20.41
C GLN A 44 0.76 21.39 -20.88
N VAL A 45 -0.33 21.19 -20.16
CA VAL A 45 -1.60 21.88 -20.45
C VAL A 45 -1.45 23.38 -20.29
N PHE A 46 -0.79 23.86 -19.22
CA PHE A 46 -0.57 25.28 -19.02
C PHE A 46 0.40 25.88 -20.04
N ASP A 47 1.55 25.25 -20.30
CA ASP A 47 2.61 25.83 -21.13
C ASP A 47 2.29 25.75 -22.62
N VAL A 48 1.72 24.65 -23.10
CA VAL A 48 1.52 24.45 -24.53
C VAL A 48 0.10 24.77 -24.97
N ALA A 49 -0.89 24.29 -24.21
CA ALA A 49 -2.28 24.43 -24.64
C ALA A 49 -2.84 25.81 -24.38
N ILE A 50 -2.62 26.39 -23.19
CA ILE A 50 -3.17 27.67 -22.79
C ILE A 50 -2.33 28.80 -23.37
N THR A 51 -1.00 28.77 -23.19
CA THR A 51 -0.10 29.85 -23.65
C THR A 51 -0.06 29.96 -25.17
N LYS A 52 -0.12 28.85 -25.91
CA LYS A 52 -0.10 28.83 -27.38
C LYS A 52 -1.49 28.76 -28.02
N LEU A 53 -2.58 28.81 -27.22
CA LEU A 53 -3.99 28.74 -27.68
C LEU A 53 -4.28 27.59 -28.65
N ARG A 54 -3.63 26.42 -28.43
CA ARG A 54 -3.81 25.23 -29.27
C ARG A 54 -4.82 24.27 -28.64
N PHE A 55 -6.05 24.31 -29.09
CA PHE A 55 -7.15 23.45 -28.59
C PHE A 55 -6.87 21.96 -28.77
N ASP A 56 -6.23 21.55 -29.89
CA ASP A 56 -5.89 20.15 -30.14
C ASP A 56 -4.92 19.61 -29.10
N SER A 57 -3.93 20.41 -28.70
CA SER A 57 -2.97 20.03 -27.63
C SER A 57 -3.64 19.93 -26.26
N LEU A 58 -4.62 20.80 -25.99
CA LEU A 58 -5.39 20.76 -24.75
C LEU A 58 -6.17 19.44 -24.62
N ILE A 59 -6.88 19.05 -25.66
CA ILE A 59 -7.65 17.79 -25.67
C ILE A 59 -6.70 16.60 -25.51
N PHE A 60 -5.57 16.59 -26.21
CA PHE A 60 -4.59 15.52 -26.13
C PHE A 60 -4.00 15.33 -24.72
N TYR A 61 -3.51 16.39 -24.08
CA TYR A 61 -2.94 16.31 -22.73
C TYR A 61 -3.99 16.00 -21.68
N THR A 62 -5.21 16.51 -21.81
CA THR A 62 -6.32 16.17 -20.92
C THR A 62 -6.69 14.70 -21.03
N MET A 63 -6.72 14.13 -22.24
CA MET A 63 -6.90 12.68 -22.41
C MET A 63 -5.78 11.87 -21.77
N LEU A 64 -4.53 12.30 -21.89
CA LEU A 64 -3.40 11.63 -21.21
C LEU A 64 -3.54 11.65 -19.68
N ILE A 65 -3.98 12.76 -19.09
CA ILE A 65 -4.26 12.85 -17.64
C ILE A 65 -5.33 11.83 -17.24
N VAL A 66 -6.42 11.75 -17.98
CA VAL A 66 -7.51 10.80 -17.69
C VAL A 66 -7.02 9.36 -17.80
N ILE A 67 -6.27 9.03 -18.85
CA ILE A 67 -5.75 7.68 -19.08
C ILE A 67 -4.76 7.29 -17.98
N THR A 68 -3.80 8.15 -17.64
CA THR A 68 -2.79 7.85 -16.61
C THR A 68 -3.40 7.72 -15.22
N THR A 69 -4.36 8.58 -14.86
CA THR A 69 -5.08 8.48 -13.58
C THR A 69 -5.95 7.22 -13.52
N ALA A 70 -6.61 6.86 -14.61
CA ALA A 70 -7.40 5.62 -14.69
C ALA A 70 -6.52 4.38 -14.52
N ILE A 71 -5.39 4.29 -15.24
CA ILE A 71 -4.44 3.18 -15.12
C ILE A 71 -3.87 3.10 -13.69
N GLY A 72 -3.44 4.22 -13.12
CA GLY A 72 -2.93 4.29 -11.76
C GLY A 72 -3.94 3.81 -10.72
N SER A 73 -5.21 4.23 -10.85
CA SER A 73 -6.31 3.83 -9.96
C SER A 73 -6.64 2.34 -10.09
N ILE A 74 -6.65 1.79 -11.31
CA ILE A 74 -6.85 0.36 -11.53
C ILE A 74 -5.74 -0.46 -10.88
N CYS A 75 -4.48 -0.08 -11.05
CA CYS A 75 -3.35 -0.73 -10.39
C CYS A 75 -3.47 -0.67 -8.86
N GLU A 76 -3.90 0.47 -8.31
CA GLU A 76 -4.11 0.66 -6.88
C GLU A 76 -5.22 -0.25 -6.33
N ILE A 77 -6.35 -0.34 -7.01
CA ILE A 77 -7.45 -1.24 -6.64
C ILE A 77 -7.00 -2.71 -6.68
N LEU A 78 -6.26 -3.10 -7.70
CA LEU A 78 -5.77 -4.47 -7.84
C LEU A 78 -4.81 -4.85 -6.71
N TYR A 79 -3.84 -3.99 -6.39
CA TYR A 79 -2.93 -4.29 -5.28
C TYR A 79 -3.63 -4.30 -3.93
N GLN A 80 -4.54 -3.35 -3.66
CA GLN A 80 -5.32 -3.32 -2.43
C GLN A 80 -6.19 -4.57 -2.26
N ARG A 81 -6.81 -5.04 -3.34
CA ARG A 81 -7.59 -6.29 -3.34
C ARG A 81 -6.72 -7.50 -3.00
N ASN A 82 -5.52 -7.59 -3.57
CA ASN A 82 -4.59 -8.67 -3.32
C ASN A 82 -4.08 -8.67 -1.87
N ILE A 83 -3.71 -7.49 -1.35
CA ILE A 83 -3.28 -7.31 0.04
C ILE A 83 -4.40 -7.65 1.02
N SER A 84 -5.63 -7.22 0.76
CA SER A 84 -6.78 -7.50 1.60
C SER A 84 -7.07 -9.01 1.70
N LYS A 85 -6.95 -9.74 0.59
CA LYS A 85 -7.06 -11.21 0.60
C LYS A 85 -5.96 -11.85 1.45
N PHE A 86 -4.73 -11.39 1.30
CA PHE A 86 -3.59 -11.89 2.08
C PHE A 86 -3.77 -11.61 3.58
N ASN A 87 -4.14 -10.39 3.96
CA ASN A 87 -4.40 -10.00 5.34
C ASN A 87 -5.48 -10.88 5.97
N ARG A 88 -6.58 -11.10 5.25
CA ARG A 88 -7.67 -11.95 5.71
C ARG A 88 -7.21 -13.39 6.01
N THR A 89 -6.38 -13.95 5.13
CA THR A 89 -5.81 -15.30 5.34
C THR A 89 -4.86 -15.34 6.54
N LEU A 90 -4.06 -14.30 6.73
CA LEU A 90 -3.16 -14.18 7.89
C LEU A 90 -3.94 -14.07 9.21
N VAL A 91 -4.98 -13.24 9.25
CA VAL A 91 -5.86 -13.09 10.42
C VAL A 91 -6.47 -14.45 10.81
N ILE A 92 -7.01 -15.20 9.85
CA ILE A 92 -7.58 -16.51 10.11
C ILE A 92 -6.53 -17.46 10.71
N LYS A 93 -5.33 -17.52 10.12
CA LYS A 93 -4.24 -18.37 10.63
C LYS A 93 -3.79 -17.98 12.04
N LEU A 94 -3.71 -16.68 12.32
CA LEU A 94 -3.33 -16.17 13.63
C LEU A 94 -4.40 -16.48 14.68
N ARG A 95 -5.67 -16.27 14.33
CA ARG A 95 -6.80 -16.63 15.22
C ARG A 95 -6.81 -18.13 15.53
N SER A 96 -6.64 -18.99 14.54
CA SER A 96 -6.58 -20.44 14.76
C SER A 96 -5.45 -20.84 15.71
N ARG A 97 -4.25 -20.27 15.54
CA ARG A 97 -3.11 -20.54 16.43
C ARG A 97 -3.36 -20.05 17.86
N CYS A 98 -3.93 -18.84 18.01
CA CYS A 98 -4.31 -18.33 19.32
C CYS A 98 -5.34 -19.25 19.99
N PHE A 99 -6.35 -19.69 19.25
CA PHE A 99 -7.38 -20.58 19.78
C PHE A 99 -6.81 -21.94 20.21
N GLU A 100 -5.92 -22.54 19.39
CA GLU A 100 -5.21 -23.75 19.77
C GLU A 100 -4.35 -23.59 21.02
N HIS A 101 -3.72 -22.42 21.19
CA HIS A 101 -2.91 -22.12 22.36
C HIS A 101 -3.78 -22.00 23.61
N ILE A 102 -4.88 -21.27 23.52
CA ILE A 102 -5.83 -21.09 24.61
C ILE A 102 -6.43 -22.43 25.07
N ASN A 103 -6.79 -23.30 24.14
CA ASN A 103 -7.33 -24.65 24.45
C ASN A 103 -6.33 -25.57 25.15
N LYS A 104 -5.03 -25.28 25.05
CA LYS A 104 -3.98 -26.04 25.74
C LYS A 104 -3.67 -25.47 27.14
N LEU A 105 -4.22 -24.32 27.50
CA LEU A 105 -4.07 -23.72 28.84
C LEU A 105 -5.00 -24.41 29.84
N SER A 106 -4.50 -24.60 31.06
CA SER A 106 -5.28 -25.25 32.12
C SER A 106 -6.50 -24.41 32.54
N GLY A 107 -7.56 -25.09 33.05
CA GLY A 107 -8.79 -24.44 33.49
C GLY A 107 -8.56 -23.35 34.56
N ASN A 108 -7.53 -23.48 35.40
CA ASN A 108 -7.14 -22.48 36.39
C ASN A 108 -6.67 -21.14 35.75
N PHE A 109 -6.13 -21.17 34.57
CA PHE A 109 -5.75 -19.94 33.84
C PHE A 109 -6.99 -19.20 33.37
N MET A 110 -7.99 -19.93 32.87
CA MET A 110 -9.25 -19.36 32.37
C MET A 110 -10.10 -18.72 33.47
N SER A 111 -10.06 -19.22 34.69
CA SER A 111 -10.82 -18.66 35.84
C SER A 111 -10.23 -17.35 36.35
N ASN A 112 -8.94 -17.12 36.18
CA ASN A 112 -8.23 -15.92 36.64
C ASN A 112 -8.13 -14.82 35.57
N TYR A 113 -8.50 -15.10 34.32
CA TYR A 113 -8.46 -14.12 33.21
C TYR A 113 -9.88 -13.68 32.84
N ASN A 114 -10.04 -12.37 32.66
CA ASN A 114 -11.30 -11.81 32.19
C ASN A 114 -11.53 -12.26 30.75
N SER A 115 -12.55 -13.08 30.52
CA SER A 115 -12.89 -13.58 29.18
C SER A 115 -13.12 -12.49 28.15
N GLY A 116 -13.59 -11.30 28.58
CA GLY A 116 -13.76 -10.12 27.74
C GLY A 116 -12.44 -9.58 27.15
N ASP A 117 -11.37 -9.54 27.95
CA ASP A 117 -10.05 -9.07 27.51
C ASP A 117 -9.41 -10.03 26.50
N LEU A 118 -9.58 -11.34 26.70
CA LEU A 118 -9.12 -12.35 25.76
C LEU A 118 -9.84 -12.25 24.41
N PHE A 119 -11.15 -12.02 24.43
CA PHE A 119 -11.94 -11.80 23.22
C PHE A 119 -11.50 -10.54 22.49
N THR A 120 -11.29 -9.44 23.19
CA THR A 120 -10.85 -8.18 22.60
C THR A 120 -9.48 -8.33 21.94
N THR A 121 -8.53 -8.97 22.59
CA THR A 121 -7.20 -9.27 22.03
C THR A 121 -7.29 -10.15 20.80
N MET A 122 -8.10 -11.22 20.83
CA MET A 122 -8.26 -12.14 19.71
C MET A 122 -8.94 -11.50 18.48
N TYR A 123 -9.89 -10.61 18.70
CA TYR A 123 -10.64 -10.01 17.59
C TYR A 123 -10.01 -8.72 17.07
N ARG A 124 -9.54 -7.86 17.94
CA ARG A 124 -9.04 -6.52 17.58
C ARG A 124 -7.54 -6.52 17.29
N ASP A 125 -6.74 -6.99 18.23
CA ASP A 125 -5.28 -6.87 18.12
C ASP A 125 -4.72 -7.77 17.01
N ILE A 126 -5.30 -8.97 16.83
CA ILE A 126 -4.90 -9.88 15.75
C ILE A 126 -5.24 -9.31 14.36
N GLU A 127 -6.28 -8.50 14.23
CA GLU A 127 -6.68 -7.89 12.97
C GLU A 127 -5.76 -6.72 12.57
N GLU A 128 -5.20 -6.01 13.54
CA GLU A 128 -4.28 -4.90 13.29
C GLU A 128 -2.89 -5.36 12.81
N ILE A 129 -2.38 -6.50 13.28
CA ILE A 129 -1.02 -6.98 12.97
C ILE A 129 -0.77 -7.13 11.46
N PRO A 130 -1.60 -7.83 10.67
CA PRO A 130 -1.38 -7.95 9.24
C PRO A 130 -1.50 -6.63 8.50
N SER A 131 -2.42 -5.76 8.91
CA SER A 131 -2.62 -4.47 8.25
C SER A 131 -1.40 -3.56 8.40
N ILE A 132 -0.76 -3.54 9.57
CA ILE A 132 0.47 -2.79 9.81
C ILE A 132 1.62 -3.35 8.96
N LEU A 133 1.77 -4.69 8.90
CA LEU A 133 2.89 -5.35 8.23
C LEU A 133 2.80 -5.32 6.71
N THR A 134 1.61 -5.15 6.15
CA THR A 134 1.39 -5.19 4.70
C THR A 134 0.90 -3.85 4.17
N THR A 135 -0.30 -3.44 4.49
CA THR A 135 -0.93 -2.24 3.94
C THR A 135 -0.11 -0.99 4.22
N SER A 136 0.35 -0.82 5.47
CA SER A 136 1.13 0.36 5.85
C SER A 136 2.50 0.38 5.17
N LEU A 137 3.18 -0.76 5.02
CA LEU A 137 4.47 -0.83 4.33
C LEU A 137 4.33 -0.51 2.83
N PHE A 138 3.34 -1.08 2.15
CA PHE A 138 3.13 -0.79 0.72
C PHE A 138 2.70 0.65 0.48
N ASN A 139 1.85 1.21 1.33
CA ASN A 139 1.48 2.63 1.26
C ASN A 139 2.70 3.53 1.51
N PHE A 140 3.55 3.18 2.48
CA PHE A 140 4.78 3.92 2.74
C PHE A 140 5.70 3.93 1.52
N VAL A 141 5.91 2.76 0.89
CA VAL A 141 6.73 2.65 -0.34
C VAL A 141 6.11 3.46 -1.48
N SER A 142 4.79 3.37 -1.70
CA SER A 142 4.09 4.15 -2.73
C SER A 142 4.27 5.65 -2.52
N ASN A 143 4.06 6.13 -1.29
CA ASN A 143 4.20 7.54 -0.96
C ASN A 143 5.65 8.02 -1.11
N LEU A 144 6.62 7.19 -0.72
CA LEU A 144 8.04 7.51 -0.83
C LEU A 144 8.46 7.65 -2.30
N ILE A 145 8.00 6.74 -3.18
CA ILE A 145 8.22 6.84 -4.63
C ILE A 145 7.62 8.14 -5.16
N THR A 146 6.39 8.46 -4.75
CA THR A 146 5.70 9.68 -5.20
C THR A 146 6.44 10.94 -4.75
N VAL A 147 6.86 11.01 -3.48
CA VAL A 147 7.60 12.17 -2.93
C VAL A 147 8.94 12.36 -3.64
N ILE A 148 9.71 11.27 -3.80
CA ILE A 148 11.01 11.35 -4.50
C ILE A 148 10.81 11.77 -5.97
N GLY A 149 9.83 11.18 -6.65
CA GLY A 149 9.54 11.51 -8.03
C GLY A 149 9.09 12.97 -8.23
N LEU A 150 8.22 13.47 -7.34
CA LEU A 150 7.80 14.88 -7.37
C LEU A 150 8.95 15.84 -7.03
N ALA A 151 9.80 15.50 -6.06
CA ALA A 151 10.98 16.30 -5.73
C ALA A 151 11.94 16.37 -6.92
N PHE A 152 12.21 15.26 -7.58
CA PHE A 152 13.03 15.23 -8.79
C PHE A 152 12.40 16.07 -9.91
N PHE A 153 11.10 15.94 -10.12
CA PHE A 153 10.36 16.75 -11.10
C PHE A 153 10.45 18.26 -10.82
N LEU A 154 10.31 18.68 -9.55
CA LEU A 154 10.43 20.09 -9.19
C LEU A 154 11.84 20.64 -9.40
N ILE A 155 12.87 19.85 -9.12
CA ILE A 155 14.26 20.24 -9.35
C ILE A 155 14.51 20.44 -10.84
N THR A 156 14.04 19.56 -11.71
CA THR A 156 14.20 19.72 -13.17
C THR A 156 13.49 20.97 -13.69
N LEU A 157 12.30 21.27 -13.21
CA LEU A 157 11.56 22.50 -13.54
C LEU A 157 12.31 23.78 -13.14
N GLN A 158 12.94 23.79 -11.97
CA GLN A 158 13.65 24.96 -11.46
C GLN A 158 14.92 25.24 -12.26
N PHE A 159 15.56 24.20 -12.82
CA PHE A 159 16.70 24.37 -13.74
C PHE A 159 16.29 24.94 -15.09
N ASP A 160 15.12 24.54 -15.65
CA ASP A 160 14.60 25.10 -16.91
C ASP A 160 14.13 26.56 -16.80
N LEU A 161 13.78 27.03 -15.59
CA LEU A 161 13.40 28.41 -15.34
C LEU A 161 14.61 29.35 -15.05
N LEU A 162 15.78 28.77 -14.79
CA LEU A 162 17.04 29.54 -14.52
C LEU A 162 17.91 29.72 -15.75
N LEU A 163 17.62 29.08 -16.87
CA LEU A 163 18.23 29.21 -18.20
C LEU A 163 17.34 30.05 -19.13
#